data_ef4bbfdc16c53488050ecd5d507f6669
#
_entry.id   ef4bbfdc16c53488050ecd5d507f6669
#
_cell.length_a   1.000
_cell.length_b   1.000
_cell.length_c   1.000
_cell.angle_alpha   90.00
_cell.angle_beta   90.00
_cell.angle_gamma   90.00
#
_symmetry.space_group_name_H-M   'P 1'
#
loop_
_entity.id
_entity.type
_entity.pdbx_description
1 polymer ?
#
loop_
_entity_poly.entity_id
_entity_poly.type
_entity_poly.pdbx_seq_one_letter_code
_entity_poly.pdbx_strand_id
1 'polypeptide(L)'
;MKKTLLLLFAIAFFAHLHAQDSAYVRQIIKDLSSKEMYGRFASYHGDSIAAAYLAGEMKRLGVLPLQVDYFQNYTYNCYSLEGNISLKINGVELEPYTQYRVYPTARHATPSKLNKASWKKQLKDGTWLIGVSQLDTYSPWVVDKERTDPICIEILETALPKKVKKVVADIPIQYRDNYLTRNVVGYVPGVVDTMIVFTAHYDHCGIMGDNVLFPGAHDNASGTAAVMDIARIVSQSQPYYTMVFMLFSGEECGLRGSKYAAENPLVDFNKVKLLCNIDMFCGGDEGLMVFNANSTETKPYFEQLKAINEKSHAALNLRPRDNSPNSDHFWFSNYCPSIFILTMGQPYGGYHDPNDTCEGCGLGHYNDYLKMILQLAGIEQ
;
A
#
# COMPACT_ATOMS: atom_id res chain seq x y z
N MET A 1 7.77 -54.02 -10.12
CA MET A 1 8.31 -52.75 -10.64
C MET A 1 7.24 -51.69 -10.92
N LYS A 2 6.05 -52.00 -11.47
CA LYS A 2 5.03 -50.96 -11.79
C LYS A 2 4.36 -50.31 -10.56
N LYS A 3 4.24 -51.02 -9.42
CA LYS A 3 3.60 -50.46 -8.20
C LYS A 3 4.51 -49.45 -7.45
N THR A 4 5.83 -49.66 -7.49
CA THR A 4 6.81 -48.75 -6.82
C THR A 4 6.96 -47.43 -7.57
N LEU A 5 6.79 -47.44 -8.90
CA LEU A 5 6.85 -46.22 -9.72
C LEU A 5 5.63 -45.30 -9.50
N LEU A 6 4.44 -45.93 -9.24
CA LEU A 6 3.22 -45.15 -8.94
C LEU A 6 3.31 -44.42 -7.59
N LEU A 7 3.97 -45.05 -6.60
CA LEU A 7 4.15 -44.45 -5.26
C LEU A 7 5.13 -43.27 -5.28
N LEU A 8 6.18 -43.38 -6.07
CA LEU A 8 7.15 -42.28 -6.27
C LEU A 8 6.54 -41.07 -7.02
N PHE A 9 5.63 -41.34 -7.97
CA PHE A 9 4.90 -40.25 -8.66
C PHE A 9 3.88 -39.55 -7.76
N ALA A 10 3.21 -40.29 -6.87
CA ALA A 10 2.28 -39.72 -5.88
C ALA A 10 3.01 -38.86 -4.81
N ILE A 11 4.20 -39.28 -4.38
CA ILE A 11 5.02 -38.54 -3.41
C ILE A 11 5.59 -37.27 -4.06
N ALA A 12 5.99 -37.32 -5.34
CA ALA A 12 6.46 -36.14 -6.07
C ALA A 12 5.33 -35.11 -6.31
N PHE A 13 4.07 -35.53 -6.42
CA PHE A 13 2.93 -34.63 -6.60
C PHE A 13 2.55 -33.90 -5.29
N PHE A 14 2.77 -34.54 -4.13
CA PHE A 14 2.50 -33.92 -2.82
C PHE A 14 3.61 -32.96 -2.34
N ALA A 15 4.85 -33.10 -2.84
CA ALA A 15 5.97 -32.25 -2.42
C ALA A 15 5.97 -30.85 -3.05
N HIS A 16 5.07 -30.56 -4.01
CA HIS A 16 5.00 -29.24 -4.69
C HIS A 16 3.93 -28.30 -4.13
N LEU A 17 3.23 -28.67 -3.06
CA LEU A 17 2.03 -27.97 -2.62
C LEU A 17 2.25 -26.85 -1.58
N HIS A 18 3.47 -26.67 -1.07
CA HIS A 18 3.73 -25.71 0.03
C HIS A 18 4.87 -24.73 -0.24
N ALA A 19 5.36 -24.62 -1.47
CA ALA A 19 6.39 -23.63 -1.80
C ALA A 19 5.79 -22.24 -2.01
N GLN A 20 6.47 -21.20 -1.49
CA GLN A 20 6.22 -19.82 -1.86
C GLN A 20 6.25 -19.73 -3.40
N ASP A 21 5.27 -19.07 -3.98
CA ASP A 21 5.17 -18.91 -5.42
C ASP A 21 5.52 -17.47 -5.81
N SER A 22 6.81 -17.24 -6.02
CA SER A 22 7.29 -15.91 -6.46
C SER A 22 6.70 -15.49 -7.81
N ALA A 23 6.25 -16.42 -8.64
CA ALA A 23 5.55 -16.11 -9.89
C ALA A 23 4.13 -15.58 -9.58
N TYR A 24 3.42 -16.19 -8.62
CA TYR A 24 2.13 -15.71 -8.15
C TYR A 24 2.23 -14.29 -7.57
N VAL A 25 3.19 -14.08 -6.65
CA VAL A 25 3.43 -12.77 -6.04
C VAL A 25 3.75 -11.71 -7.09
N ARG A 26 4.65 -12.02 -8.01
CA ARG A 26 4.99 -11.11 -9.11
C ARG A 26 3.80 -10.79 -10.00
N GLN A 27 2.91 -11.76 -10.24
CA GLN A 27 1.68 -11.53 -11.00
C GLN A 27 0.74 -10.55 -10.28
N ILE A 28 0.51 -10.73 -8.96
CA ILE A 28 -0.32 -9.81 -8.16
C ILE A 28 0.28 -8.40 -8.17
N ILE A 29 1.60 -8.26 -7.95
CA ILE A 29 2.28 -6.95 -8.02
C ILE A 29 2.09 -6.31 -9.39
N LYS A 30 2.32 -7.07 -10.48
CA LYS A 30 2.16 -6.61 -11.85
C LYS A 30 0.74 -6.15 -12.15
N ASP A 31 -0.25 -6.93 -11.74
CA ASP A 31 -1.66 -6.60 -11.98
C ASP A 31 -2.05 -5.34 -11.22
N LEU A 32 -1.73 -5.25 -9.91
CA LEU A 32 -2.05 -4.09 -9.07
C LEU A 32 -1.32 -2.81 -9.50
N SER A 33 -0.08 -2.91 -9.98
CA SER A 33 0.70 -1.76 -10.46
C SER A 33 0.48 -1.44 -11.94
N SER A 34 -0.46 -2.12 -12.60
CA SER A 34 -0.77 -1.89 -14.00
C SER A 34 -1.53 -0.57 -14.22
N LYS A 35 -1.48 -0.06 -15.46
CA LYS A 35 -2.19 1.18 -15.82
C LYS A 35 -3.72 1.07 -15.70
N GLU A 36 -4.25 -0.14 -15.83
CA GLU A 36 -5.68 -0.45 -15.72
C GLU A 36 -6.20 -0.26 -14.30
N MET A 37 -5.31 -0.21 -13.30
CA MET A 37 -5.65 0.06 -11.90
C MET A 37 -5.62 1.56 -11.55
N TYR A 38 -5.24 2.43 -12.49
CA TYR A 38 -5.21 3.89 -12.30
C TYR A 38 -4.54 4.33 -11.00
N GLY A 39 -3.49 3.62 -10.57
CA GLY A 39 -2.78 3.88 -9.32
C GLY A 39 -3.62 3.66 -8.06
N ARG A 40 -4.68 2.87 -8.16
CA ARG A 40 -5.51 2.36 -7.05
C ARG A 40 -6.09 3.45 -6.12
N PHE A 41 -6.54 4.55 -6.71
CA PHE A 41 -7.19 5.65 -5.99
C PHE A 41 -8.55 6.00 -6.62
N ALA A 42 -9.17 7.11 -6.18
CA ALA A 42 -10.49 7.55 -6.61
C ALA A 42 -10.60 7.90 -8.10
N SER A 43 -9.49 8.28 -8.74
CA SER A 43 -9.46 8.56 -10.18
C SER A 43 -9.84 7.32 -10.98
N TYR A 44 -10.83 7.47 -11.86
CA TYR A 44 -11.40 6.37 -12.65
C TYR A 44 -11.80 5.15 -11.84
N HIS A 45 -12.07 5.32 -10.53
CA HIS A 45 -12.41 4.24 -9.60
C HIS A 45 -11.33 3.15 -9.48
N GLY A 46 -10.07 3.52 -9.56
CA GLY A 46 -8.94 2.59 -9.52
C GLY A 46 -8.88 1.73 -8.26
N ASP A 47 -9.23 2.30 -7.10
CA ASP A 47 -9.37 1.57 -5.84
C ASP A 47 -10.47 0.49 -5.90
N SER A 48 -11.61 0.82 -6.53
CA SER A 48 -12.73 -0.13 -6.68
C SER A 48 -12.40 -1.26 -7.63
N ILE A 49 -11.63 -0.99 -8.71
CA ILE A 49 -11.14 -2.00 -9.65
C ILE A 49 -10.18 -2.95 -8.91
N ALA A 50 -9.23 -2.41 -8.14
CA ALA A 50 -8.30 -3.20 -7.35
C ALA A 50 -9.01 -4.05 -6.27
N ALA A 51 -10.00 -3.47 -5.57
CA ALA A 51 -10.80 -4.21 -4.59
C ALA A 51 -11.56 -5.39 -5.22
N ALA A 52 -12.16 -5.19 -6.39
CA ALA A 52 -12.86 -6.25 -7.10
C ALA A 52 -11.92 -7.38 -7.55
N TYR A 53 -10.72 -7.02 -8.04
CA TYR A 53 -9.66 -7.97 -8.37
C TYR A 53 -9.27 -8.80 -7.15
N LEU A 54 -8.97 -8.18 -6.01
CA LEU A 54 -8.54 -8.84 -4.79
C LEU A 54 -9.63 -9.74 -4.18
N ALA A 55 -10.88 -9.29 -4.18
CA ALA A 55 -12.02 -10.11 -3.76
C ALA A 55 -12.20 -11.34 -4.67
N GLY A 56 -12.02 -11.18 -5.98
CA GLY A 56 -12.00 -12.27 -6.95
C GLY A 56 -10.90 -13.29 -6.67
N GLU A 57 -9.70 -12.82 -6.35
CA GLU A 57 -8.57 -13.67 -5.98
C GLU A 57 -8.80 -14.41 -4.65
N MET A 58 -9.29 -13.73 -3.60
CA MET A 58 -9.67 -14.40 -2.34
C MET A 58 -10.67 -15.51 -2.59
N LYS A 59 -11.70 -15.26 -3.40
CA LYS A 59 -12.69 -16.26 -3.79
C LYS A 59 -12.07 -17.43 -4.55
N ARG A 60 -11.17 -17.16 -5.49
CA ARG A 60 -10.45 -18.19 -6.26
C ARG A 60 -9.60 -19.09 -5.37
N LEU A 61 -8.99 -18.53 -4.33
CA LEU A 61 -8.19 -19.25 -3.35
C LEU A 61 -9.03 -20.05 -2.34
N GLY A 62 -10.35 -19.87 -2.28
CA GLY A 62 -11.22 -20.51 -1.31
C GLY A 62 -11.23 -19.83 0.06
N VAL A 63 -10.69 -18.62 0.18
CA VAL A 63 -10.84 -17.78 1.38
C VAL A 63 -12.31 -17.45 1.56
N LEU A 64 -12.83 -17.57 2.77
CA LEU A 64 -14.24 -17.25 3.06
C LEU A 64 -14.43 -15.74 3.33
N PRO A 65 -15.55 -15.16 2.92
CA PRO A 65 -15.80 -13.74 3.14
C PRO A 65 -16.16 -13.45 4.61
N LEU A 66 -15.62 -12.38 5.20
CA LEU A 66 -16.06 -11.85 6.49
C LEU A 66 -17.31 -10.97 6.38
N GLN A 67 -17.57 -10.44 5.20
CA GLN A 67 -18.73 -9.63 4.85
C GLN A 67 -19.27 -10.09 3.48
N VAL A 68 -20.52 -9.74 3.18
CA VAL A 68 -21.11 -10.00 1.87
C VAL A 68 -20.16 -9.48 0.78
N ASP A 69 -19.84 -10.32 -0.19
CA ASP A 69 -18.95 -10.00 -1.31
C ASP A 69 -17.53 -9.56 -0.93
N TYR A 70 -17.05 -9.91 0.26
CA TYR A 70 -15.73 -9.55 0.83
C TYR A 70 -15.54 -8.07 1.16
N PHE A 71 -16.56 -7.21 1.09
CA PHE A 71 -16.37 -5.78 1.22
C PHE A 71 -16.86 -5.21 2.55
N GLN A 72 -15.97 -4.48 3.25
CA GLN A 72 -16.33 -3.56 4.29
C GLN A 72 -16.36 -2.15 3.71
N ASN A 73 -17.55 -1.66 3.36
CA ASN A 73 -17.74 -0.37 2.70
C ASN A 73 -17.67 0.79 3.68
N TYR A 74 -17.07 1.91 3.24
CA TYR A 74 -17.06 3.18 3.94
C TYR A 74 -16.89 4.34 2.95
N THR A 75 -17.01 5.59 3.42
CA THR A 75 -16.90 6.76 2.56
C THR A 75 -15.93 7.78 3.12
N TYR A 76 -15.34 8.57 2.22
CA TYR A 76 -14.59 9.78 2.52
C TYR A 76 -14.74 10.80 1.40
N ASN A 77 -14.40 12.06 1.68
CA ASN A 77 -14.37 13.09 0.65
C ASN A 77 -12.95 13.24 0.11
N CYS A 78 -12.81 13.35 -1.20
CA CYS A 78 -11.49 13.48 -1.82
C CYS A 78 -11.53 14.36 -3.07
N TYR A 79 -10.36 14.67 -3.59
CA TYR A 79 -10.19 15.22 -4.93
C TYR A 79 -9.52 14.18 -5.83
N SER A 80 -9.90 14.17 -7.09
CA SER A 80 -9.26 13.38 -8.15
C SER A 80 -8.86 14.30 -9.31
N LEU A 81 -7.83 13.88 -10.03
CA LEU A 81 -7.37 14.50 -11.27
C LEU A 81 -7.59 13.50 -12.40
N GLU A 82 -8.56 13.76 -13.27
CA GLU A 82 -8.87 12.91 -14.42
C GLU A 82 -8.83 13.75 -15.69
N GLY A 83 -8.36 13.18 -16.79
CA GLY A 83 -8.09 13.92 -18.01
C GLY A 83 -6.69 14.51 -18.07
N ASN A 84 -6.35 15.11 -19.22
CA ASN A 84 -5.03 15.70 -19.41
C ASN A 84 -4.88 16.97 -18.60
N ILE A 85 -3.73 17.11 -17.92
CA ILE A 85 -3.31 18.36 -17.27
C ILE A 85 -2.30 19.09 -18.14
N SER A 86 -2.37 20.42 -18.17
CA SER A 86 -1.47 21.26 -18.96
C SER A 86 -1.10 22.54 -18.20
N LEU A 87 0.18 22.86 -18.19
CA LEU A 87 0.71 24.13 -17.69
C LEU A 87 1.66 24.74 -18.70
N LYS A 88 1.30 25.91 -19.26
CA LYS A 88 2.14 26.66 -20.20
C LYS A 88 2.62 27.95 -19.59
N ILE A 89 3.92 28.20 -19.66
CA ILE A 89 4.55 29.48 -19.29
C ILE A 89 5.15 30.10 -20.53
N ASN A 90 4.69 31.32 -20.86
CA ASN A 90 5.09 32.05 -22.06
C ASN A 90 4.89 31.23 -23.37
N GLY A 91 3.93 30.33 -23.41
CA GLY A 91 3.64 29.47 -24.55
C GLY A 91 4.44 28.15 -24.58
N VAL A 92 5.38 27.94 -23.66
CA VAL A 92 6.12 26.69 -23.50
C VAL A 92 5.37 25.78 -22.54
N GLU A 93 5.09 24.55 -22.97
CA GLU A 93 4.50 23.50 -22.15
C GLU A 93 5.52 23.00 -21.13
N LEU A 94 5.10 22.83 -19.89
CA LEU A 94 5.92 22.21 -18.84
C LEU A 94 5.52 20.75 -18.65
N GLU A 95 6.49 19.90 -18.33
CA GLU A 95 6.28 18.48 -18.07
C GLU A 95 5.71 18.25 -16.68
N PRO A 96 4.54 17.60 -16.55
CA PRO A 96 3.98 17.25 -15.26
C PRO A 96 4.89 16.31 -14.48
N TYR A 97 4.80 16.35 -13.15
CA TYR A 97 5.60 15.62 -12.19
C TYR A 97 7.07 16.03 -12.14
N THR A 98 7.74 16.15 -13.28
CA THR A 98 9.18 16.48 -13.34
C THR A 98 9.48 17.96 -13.23
N GLN A 99 8.63 18.82 -13.80
CA GLN A 99 8.80 20.28 -13.80
C GLN A 99 7.76 20.99 -12.95
N TYR A 100 6.59 20.40 -12.73
CA TYR A 100 5.58 20.91 -11.81
C TYR A 100 4.77 19.80 -11.18
N ARG A 101 4.19 20.10 -10.00
CA ARG A 101 3.20 19.25 -9.32
C ARG A 101 1.97 20.05 -8.97
N VAL A 102 0.83 19.40 -9.04
CA VAL A 102 -0.48 19.99 -8.75
C VAL A 102 -0.96 19.51 -7.39
N TYR A 103 -1.43 20.43 -6.58
CA TYR A 103 -2.06 20.13 -5.30
C TYR A 103 -3.43 20.80 -5.24
N PRO A 104 -4.54 20.08 -4.95
CA PRO A 104 -5.90 20.59 -5.08
C PRO A 104 -6.26 21.62 -4.02
N THR A 105 -5.40 21.88 -3.06
CA THR A 105 -5.65 22.88 -2.03
C THR A 105 -4.46 23.78 -1.82
N ALA A 106 -4.71 25.06 -1.46
CA ALA A 106 -3.68 26.00 -1.08
C ALA A 106 -2.92 25.61 0.21
N ARG A 107 -3.24 24.47 0.80
CA ARG A 107 -2.50 23.92 1.95
C ARG A 107 -0.99 23.84 1.65
N HIS A 108 -0.64 23.56 0.40
CA HIS A 108 0.74 23.58 -0.07
C HIS A 108 1.30 25.00 -0.31
N ALA A 109 0.44 26.03 -0.42
CA ALA A 109 0.85 27.43 -0.45
C ALA A 109 0.88 28.05 0.96
N THR A 110 1.50 27.37 1.94
CA THR A 110 1.63 27.92 3.30
C THR A 110 2.45 29.19 3.34
N PRO A 111 2.25 30.08 4.32
CA PRO A 111 3.07 31.29 4.45
C PRO A 111 4.58 31.00 4.47
N SER A 112 5.00 29.89 5.10
CA SER A 112 6.40 29.48 5.13
C SER A 112 6.93 29.10 3.75
N LYS A 113 6.17 28.36 2.95
CA LYS A 113 6.51 28.02 1.56
C LYS A 113 6.48 29.25 0.64
N LEU A 114 5.45 30.08 0.76
CA LEU A 114 5.34 31.33 -0.02
C LEU A 114 6.50 32.31 0.27
N ASN A 115 7.02 32.31 1.50
CA ASN A 115 8.16 33.12 1.87
C ASN A 115 9.50 32.55 1.36
N LYS A 116 9.60 31.25 1.16
CA LYS A 116 10.79 30.58 0.62
C LYS A 116 10.75 30.41 -0.90
N ALA A 117 9.59 30.62 -1.54
CA ALA A 117 9.46 30.51 -2.98
C ALA A 117 10.30 31.53 -3.70
N SER A 118 11.10 31.10 -4.67
CA SER A 118 11.90 31.97 -5.54
C SER A 118 11.05 32.85 -6.42
N TRP A 119 9.84 32.39 -6.73
CA TRP A 119 8.85 33.11 -7.53
C TRP A 119 7.44 32.68 -7.07
N LYS A 120 6.49 33.60 -7.09
CA LYS A 120 5.09 33.34 -6.77
C LYS A 120 4.15 34.21 -7.57
N LYS A 121 3.00 33.65 -7.94
CA LYS A 121 1.92 34.34 -8.62
C LYS A 121 0.58 33.71 -8.25
N GLN A 122 -0.41 34.54 -7.96
CA GLN A 122 -1.79 34.11 -7.86
C GLN A 122 -2.53 34.42 -9.16
N LEU A 123 -3.23 33.45 -9.73
CA LEU A 123 -4.08 33.61 -10.90
C LEU A 123 -5.43 34.21 -10.50
N LYS A 124 -6.24 34.64 -11.50
CA LYS A 124 -7.56 35.28 -11.27
C LYS A 124 -8.58 34.34 -10.61
N ASP A 125 -8.47 33.05 -10.84
CA ASP A 125 -9.28 32.00 -10.21
C ASP A 125 -8.82 31.65 -8.79
N GLY A 126 -7.80 32.33 -8.30
CA GLY A 126 -7.21 32.09 -6.98
C GLY A 126 -6.06 31.09 -6.96
N THR A 127 -5.82 30.33 -8.04
CA THR A 127 -4.73 29.34 -8.13
C THR A 127 -3.38 29.96 -7.77
N TRP A 128 -2.67 29.32 -6.84
CA TRP A 128 -1.31 29.67 -6.49
C TRP A 128 -0.30 28.94 -7.35
N LEU A 129 0.64 29.68 -7.92
CA LEU A 129 1.83 29.19 -8.60
C LEU A 129 3.04 29.58 -7.76
N ILE A 130 3.85 28.61 -7.40
CA ILE A 130 5.06 28.84 -6.59
C ILE A 130 6.28 28.18 -7.22
N GLY A 131 7.37 28.94 -7.35
CA GLY A 131 8.68 28.44 -7.77
C GLY A 131 9.42 27.85 -6.58
N VAL A 132 9.85 26.60 -6.66
CA VAL A 132 10.53 25.86 -5.60
C VAL A 132 11.83 25.25 -6.11
N SER A 133 12.83 25.12 -5.23
CA SER A 133 14.11 24.45 -5.56
C SER A 133 13.95 22.94 -5.70
N GLN A 134 12.96 22.37 -5.01
CA GLN A 134 12.62 20.96 -5.03
C GLN A 134 11.10 20.81 -4.91
N LEU A 135 10.51 19.93 -5.72
CA LEU A 135 9.11 19.59 -5.64
C LEU A 135 8.85 18.66 -4.44
N ASP A 136 7.74 18.86 -3.74
CA ASP A 136 7.35 17.99 -2.64
C ASP A 136 6.95 16.59 -3.15
N THR A 137 6.99 15.59 -2.26
CA THR A 137 6.46 14.26 -2.52
C THR A 137 4.97 14.34 -2.85
N TYR A 138 4.54 13.63 -3.88
CA TYR A 138 3.14 13.57 -4.24
C TYR A 138 2.38 12.67 -3.25
N SER A 139 1.16 13.05 -2.92
CA SER A 139 0.26 12.24 -2.09
C SER A 139 -1.18 12.48 -2.53
N PRO A 140 -2.06 11.51 -2.41
CA PRO A 140 -3.47 11.69 -2.72
C PRO A 140 -4.14 12.63 -1.71
N TRP A 141 -5.35 13.10 -2.03
CA TRP A 141 -5.98 14.19 -1.29
C TRP A 141 -7.36 13.84 -0.79
N VAL A 142 -7.42 13.57 0.50
CA VAL A 142 -8.65 13.44 1.27
C VAL A 142 -8.89 14.72 2.07
N VAL A 143 -10.14 15.10 2.16
CA VAL A 143 -10.60 16.31 2.85
C VAL A 143 -11.86 16.01 3.65
N ASP A 144 -12.11 16.78 4.72
CA ASP A 144 -13.32 16.58 5.51
C ASP A 144 -14.58 17.13 4.81
N LYS A 145 -14.40 18.12 3.95
CA LYS A 145 -15.45 18.76 3.14
C LYS A 145 -14.84 19.40 1.89
N GLU A 146 -15.70 19.71 0.92
CA GLU A 146 -15.28 20.51 -0.24
C GLU A 146 -14.63 21.80 0.24
N ARG A 147 -13.48 22.10 -0.33
CA ARG A 147 -12.71 23.29 0.01
C ARG A 147 -12.92 24.34 -1.05
N THR A 148 -13.10 25.55 -0.58
CA THR A 148 -13.11 26.77 -1.43
C THR A 148 -11.69 27.30 -1.67
N ASP A 149 -10.68 26.70 -1.03
CA ASP A 149 -9.30 27.10 -1.20
C ASP A 149 -8.85 26.81 -2.64
N PRO A 150 -8.12 27.75 -3.25
CA PRO A 150 -7.59 27.56 -4.59
C PRO A 150 -6.57 26.42 -4.63
N ILE A 151 -6.34 25.87 -5.81
CA ILE A 151 -5.27 24.92 -6.05
C ILE A 151 -3.89 25.57 -5.88
N CYS A 152 -2.88 24.74 -5.60
CA CYS A 152 -1.49 25.16 -5.60
C CYS A 152 -0.72 24.35 -6.65
N ILE A 153 0.07 25.01 -7.47
CA ILE A 153 0.99 24.38 -8.42
C ILE A 153 2.41 24.76 -8.04
N GLU A 154 3.18 23.76 -7.63
CA GLU A 154 4.63 23.90 -7.43
C GLU A 154 5.34 23.75 -8.78
N ILE A 155 6.24 24.66 -9.09
CA ILE A 155 7.02 24.69 -10.32
C ILE A 155 8.50 24.70 -9.96
N LEU A 156 9.26 23.78 -10.52
CA LEU A 156 10.70 23.74 -10.32
C LEU A 156 11.35 25.02 -10.85
N GLU A 157 12.19 25.68 -10.05
CA GLU A 157 12.83 26.95 -10.39
C GLU A 157 13.55 26.90 -11.75
N THR A 158 14.19 25.77 -12.04
CA THR A 158 14.91 25.55 -13.30
C THR A 158 14.01 25.53 -14.53
N ALA A 159 12.70 25.30 -14.35
CA ALA A 159 11.69 25.34 -15.41
C ALA A 159 11.11 26.77 -15.62
N LEU A 160 11.37 27.69 -14.70
CA LEU A 160 10.88 29.07 -14.79
C LEU A 160 11.75 29.92 -15.73
N PRO A 161 11.15 30.67 -16.68
CA PRO A 161 11.89 31.63 -17.49
C PRO A 161 12.27 32.85 -16.66
N LYS A 162 13.33 33.57 -17.04
CA LYS A 162 13.76 34.84 -16.39
C LYS A 162 12.64 35.85 -16.20
N LYS A 163 11.64 35.86 -17.10
CA LYS A 163 10.45 36.73 -17.02
C LYS A 163 9.21 35.96 -17.41
N VAL A 164 8.31 35.78 -16.46
CA VAL A 164 6.96 35.16 -16.68
C VAL A 164 6.01 36.28 -17.17
N LYS A 165 5.54 36.15 -18.41
CA LYS A 165 4.59 37.09 -19.04
C LYS A 165 3.18 36.55 -19.06
N LYS A 166 3.03 35.28 -19.48
CA LYS A 166 1.74 34.60 -19.65
C LYS A 166 1.79 33.21 -19.01
N VAL A 167 0.75 32.84 -18.30
CA VAL A 167 0.52 31.48 -17.77
C VAL A 167 -0.83 31.03 -18.26
N VAL A 168 -0.91 29.79 -18.71
CA VAL A 168 -2.16 29.06 -19.01
C VAL A 168 -2.08 27.74 -18.29
N ALA A 169 -3.03 27.47 -17.42
CA ALA A 169 -3.16 26.22 -16.70
C ALA A 169 -4.54 25.62 -17.04
N ASP A 170 -4.56 24.34 -17.36
CA ASP A 170 -5.76 23.54 -17.54
C ASP A 170 -5.61 22.30 -16.64
N ILE A 171 -6.31 22.33 -15.52
CA ILE A 171 -6.16 21.34 -14.44
C ILE A 171 -7.56 20.87 -14.03
N PRO A 172 -8.06 19.76 -14.57
CA PRO A 172 -9.40 19.26 -14.32
C PRO A 172 -9.49 18.53 -12.96
N ILE A 173 -9.52 19.31 -11.88
CA ILE A 173 -9.72 18.79 -10.52
C ILE A 173 -11.21 18.54 -10.28
N GLN A 174 -11.54 17.36 -9.74
CA GLN A 174 -12.90 16.98 -9.36
C GLN A 174 -12.98 16.72 -7.86
N TYR A 175 -13.93 17.40 -7.20
CA TYR A 175 -14.32 17.05 -5.83
C TYR A 175 -15.29 15.87 -5.85
N ARG A 176 -15.07 14.91 -4.97
CA ARG A 176 -15.92 13.73 -4.80
C ARG A 176 -16.43 13.71 -3.36
N ASP A 177 -17.72 14.04 -3.22
CA ASP A 177 -18.42 13.97 -1.95
C ASP A 177 -18.83 12.54 -1.64
N ASN A 178 -18.61 12.11 -0.40
CA ASN A 178 -18.97 10.77 0.07
C ASN A 178 -18.51 9.66 -0.90
N TYR A 179 -17.28 9.77 -1.39
CA TYR A 179 -16.72 8.77 -2.29
C TYR A 179 -16.73 7.39 -1.63
N LEU A 180 -17.44 6.45 -2.24
CA LEU A 180 -17.55 5.08 -1.74
C LEU A 180 -16.27 4.31 -2.04
N THR A 181 -15.61 3.86 -1.01
CA THR A 181 -14.48 2.93 -1.07
C THR A 181 -14.72 1.72 -0.17
N ARG A 182 -13.78 0.79 -0.09
CA ARG A 182 -13.99 -0.45 0.64
C ARG A 182 -12.69 -1.14 1.06
N ASN A 183 -12.68 -1.74 2.25
CA ASN A 183 -11.68 -2.74 2.60
C ASN A 183 -12.11 -4.10 2.04
N VAL A 184 -11.14 -4.94 1.67
CA VAL A 184 -11.38 -6.32 1.22
C VAL A 184 -11.03 -7.26 2.35
N VAL A 185 -12.00 -8.08 2.81
CA VAL A 185 -11.88 -8.83 4.06
C VAL A 185 -12.33 -10.28 3.90
N GLY A 186 -11.48 -11.21 4.36
CA GLY A 186 -11.77 -12.63 4.30
C GLY A 186 -11.05 -13.43 5.38
N TYR A 187 -11.34 -14.73 5.48
CA TYR A 187 -10.71 -15.60 6.47
C TYR A 187 -10.61 -17.05 6.01
N VAL A 188 -9.68 -17.77 6.60
CA VAL A 188 -9.58 -19.23 6.55
C VAL A 188 -9.80 -19.76 7.98
N PRO A 189 -10.84 -20.59 8.21
CA PRO A 189 -11.14 -21.10 9.55
C PRO A 189 -10.03 -22.04 10.04
N GLY A 190 -9.60 -21.84 11.26
CA GLY A 190 -8.62 -22.70 11.95
C GLY A 190 -9.27 -23.81 12.75
N VAL A 191 -8.44 -24.58 13.46
CA VAL A 191 -8.87 -25.56 14.46
C VAL A 191 -9.45 -24.84 15.69
N VAL A 192 -8.89 -23.67 16.02
CA VAL A 192 -9.35 -22.81 17.12
C VAL A 192 -9.81 -21.45 16.60
N ASP A 193 -10.65 -20.78 17.40
CA ASP A 193 -11.21 -19.47 17.07
C ASP A 193 -10.27 -18.28 17.42
N THR A 194 -9.14 -18.55 18.08
CA THR A 194 -8.06 -17.57 18.23
C THR A 194 -7.51 -17.22 16.84
N MET A 195 -7.29 -15.94 16.61
CA MET A 195 -7.01 -15.41 15.29
C MET A 195 -5.57 -14.89 15.14
N ILE A 196 -4.99 -15.07 13.96
CA ILE A 196 -3.89 -14.28 13.44
C ILE A 196 -4.46 -13.44 12.29
N VAL A 197 -4.19 -12.14 12.31
CA VAL A 197 -4.69 -11.20 11.30
C VAL A 197 -3.51 -10.71 10.45
N PHE A 198 -3.62 -10.84 9.13
CA PHE A 198 -2.67 -10.28 8.18
C PHE A 198 -3.30 -9.11 7.47
N THR A 199 -2.58 -8.00 7.42
CA THR A 199 -3.07 -6.77 6.79
C THR A 199 -2.05 -6.15 5.84
N ALA A 200 -2.55 -5.44 4.84
CA ALA A 200 -1.80 -4.56 3.95
C ALA A 200 -2.77 -3.52 3.37
N HIS A 201 -2.29 -2.36 2.94
CA HIS A 201 -3.13 -1.50 2.12
C HIS A 201 -2.93 -1.82 0.64
N TYR A 202 -4.00 -1.67 -0.15
CA TYR A 202 -3.98 -1.93 -1.58
C TYR A 202 -4.11 -0.66 -2.42
N ASP A 203 -4.49 0.47 -1.80
CA ASP A 203 -4.53 1.78 -2.46
C ASP A 203 -3.13 2.34 -2.70
N HIS A 204 -3.04 3.37 -3.54
CA HIS A 204 -1.83 4.15 -3.75
C HIS A 204 -2.17 5.55 -4.23
N CYS A 205 -1.18 6.31 -4.70
CA CYS A 205 -1.30 7.73 -5.02
C CYS A 205 -2.21 8.09 -6.21
N GLY A 206 -2.70 7.11 -6.98
CA GLY A 206 -3.57 7.36 -8.12
C GLY A 206 -2.83 7.85 -9.36
N ILE A 207 -3.36 8.91 -9.96
CA ILE A 207 -2.81 9.58 -11.14
C ILE A 207 -2.74 11.09 -10.92
N MET A 208 -1.83 11.76 -11.59
CA MET A 208 -1.81 13.22 -11.69
C MET A 208 -2.16 13.61 -13.13
N GLY A 209 -3.46 13.65 -13.42
CA GLY A 209 -4.00 13.65 -14.78
C GLY A 209 -3.67 12.34 -15.53
N ASP A 210 -4.12 12.23 -16.77
CA ASP A 210 -3.81 11.04 -17.59
C ASP A 210 -2.33 10.97 -18.00
N ASN A 211 -1.57 12.01 -17.69
CA ASN A 211 -0.16 12.14 -18.04
C ASN A 211 0.78 11.38 -17.10
N VAL A 212 0.40 11.19 -15.82
CA VAL A 212 1.28 10.63 -14.80
C VAL A 212 0.54 9.58 -13.98
N LEU A 213 1.01 8.34 -14.08
CA LEU A 213 0.55 7.22 -13.25
C LEU A 213 1.53 6.99 -12.11
N PHE A 214 1.01 6.73 -10.91
CA PHE A 214 1.77 6.21 -9.77
C PHE A 214 1.45 4.71 -9.63
N PRO A 215 2.34 3.81 -10.08
CA PRO A 215 2.03 2.37 -10.11
C PRO A 215 1.99 1.75 -8.72
N GLY A 216 2.87 2.20 -7.78
CA GLY A 216 2.92 1.70 -6.42
C GLY A 216 3.19 0.19 -6.34
N ALA A 217 4.25 -0.28 -7.01
CA ALA A 217 4.57 -1.71 -7.00
C ALA A 217 5.16 -2.14 -5.66
N HIS A 218 6.12 -1.36 -5.15
CA HIS A 218 6.66 -1.55 -3.81
C HIS A 218 5.67 -1.06 -2.75
N ASP A 219 5.08 0.11 -2.97
CA ASP A 219 4.11 0.75 -2.10
C ASP A 219 2.69 0.72 -2.71
N ASN A 220 1.75 -0.14 -2.29
CA ASN A 220 2.00 -1.32 -1.46
C ASN A 220 1.38 -2.55 -2.16
N ALA A 221 1.54 -2.63 -3.49
CA ALA A 221 1.17 -3.87 -4.19
C ALA A 221 1.99 -5.07 -3.67
N SER A 222 3.22 -4.83 -3.21
CA SER A 222 4.10 -5.87 -2.69
C SER A 222 3.63 -6.47 -1.37
N GLY A 223 3.25 -5.65 -0.40
CA GLY A 223 2.67 -6.12 0.87
C GLY A 223 1.31 -6.78 0.65
N THR A 224 0.47 -6.20 -0.22
CA THR A 224 -0.81 -6.81 -0.63
C THR A 224 -0.58 -8.19 -1.24
N ALA A 225 0.41 -8.34 -2.14
CA ALA A 225 0.76 -9.62 -2.74
C ALA A 225 1.27 -10.63 -1.71
N ALA A 226 2.04 -10.19 -0.71
CA ALA A 226 2.51 -11.04 0.38
C ALA A 226 1.34 -11.58 1.22
N VAL A 227 0.37 -10.73 1.58
CA VAL A 227 -0.85 -11.14 2.29
C VAL A 227 -1.66 -12.14 1.45
N MET A 228 -1.78 -11.92 0.14
CA MET A 228 -2.46 -12.84 -0.77
C MET A 228 -1.73 -14.18 -0.93
N ASP A 229 -0.39 -14.19 -0.89
CA ASP A 229 0.39 -15.43 -0.93
C ASP A 229 0.26 -16.20 0.38
N ILE A 230 0.24 -15.53 1.53
CA ILE A 230 -0.10 -16.16 2.82
C ILE A 230 -1.50 -16.79 2.74
N ALA A 231 -2.49 -16.06 2.22
CA ALA A 231 -3.85 -16.56 2.04
C ALA A 231 -3.88 -17.83 1.15
N ARG A 232 -3.11 -17.81 0.04
CA ARG A 232 -2.95 -18.97 -0.85
C ARG A 232 -2.36 -20.18 -0.13
N ILE A 233 -1.31 -19.98 0.65
CA ILE A 233 -0.64 -21.07 1.38
C ILE A 233 -1.58 -21.67 2.42
N VAL A 234 -2.22 -20.86 3.25
CA VAL A 234 -3.06 -21.37 4.35
C VAL A 234 -4.40 -21.91 3.88
N SER A 235 -4.88 -21.55 2.69
CA SER A 235 -6.11 -22.11 2.11
C SER A 235 -5.95 -23.56 1.63
N GLN A 236 -4.72 -24.06 1.53
CA GLN A 236 -4.44 -25.44 1.09
C GLN A 236 -4.55 -26.48 2.21
N SER A 237 -4.60 -26.03 3.46
CA SER A 237 -4.74 -26.90 4.64
C SER A 237 -5.48 -26.16 5.73
N GLN A 238 -6.00 -26.90 6.73
CA GLN A 238 -6.62 -26.25 7.88
C GLN A 238 -5.54 -25.77 8.86
N PRO A 239 -5.35 -24.45 9.04
CA PRO A 239 -4.39 -23.91 9.99
C PRO A 239 -4.85 -24.14 11.44
N TYR A 240 -3.93 -24.07 12.42
CA TYR A 240 -4.31 -24.19 13.83
C TYR A 240 -5.14 -22.99 14.29
N TYR A 241 -4.64 -21.76 14.05
CA TYR A 241 -5.37 -20.51 14.32
C TYR A 241 -6.25 -20.15 13.12
N THR A 242 -7.38 -19.49 13.37
CA THR A 242 -8.15 -18.84 12.30
C THR A 242 -7.33 -17.72 11.69
N MET A 243 -7.12 -17.75 10.38
CA MET A 243 -6.35 -16.72 9.65
C MET A 243 -7.29 -15.71 9.02
N VAL A 244 -7.13 -14.45 9.38
CA VAL A 244 -7.94 -13.34 8.87
C VAL A 244 -7.09 -12.46 7.97
N PHE A 245 -7.65 -12.01 6.86
CA PHE A 245 -7.00 -11.15 5.87
C PHE A 245 -7.82 -9.88 5.71
N MET A 246 -7.17 -8.73 5.90
CA MET A 246 -7.79 -7.42 5.72
C MET A 246 -6.90 -6.56 4.84
N LEU A 247 -7.38 -6.26 3.64
CA LEU A 247 -6.69 -5.38 2.69
C LEU A 247 -7.40 -4.03 2.71
N PHE A 248 -6.68 -2.99 3.11
CA PHE A 248 -7.26 -1.67 3.35
C PHE A 248 -7.15 -0.78 2.13
N SER A 249 -8.15 0.09 1.96
CA SER A 249 -8.06 1.27 1.11
C SER A 249 -7.80 2.52 1.96
N GLY A 250 -7.36 3.61 1.32
CA GLY A 250 -7.24 4.91 1.96
C GLY A 250 -6.16 5.00 3.05
N GLU A 251 -5.14 4.15 3.01
CA GLU A 251 -3.94 4.28 3.82
C GLU A 251 -3.22 5.58 3.49
N GLU A 252 -2.95 5.79 2.22
CA GLU A 252 -2.29 6.96 1.63
C GLU A 252 -3.01 8.30 1.91
N CYS A 253 -4.24 8.18 2.33
CA CYS A 253 -5.12 9.28 2.70
C CYS A 253 -5.18 9.51 4.22
N GLY A 254 -4.24 8.93 4.97
CA GLY A 254 -4.15 9.03 6.43
C GLY A 254 -4.85 7.88 7.16
N LEU A 255 -4.55 6.64 6.76
CA LEU A 255 -4.95 5.39 7.44
C LEU A 255 -6.47 5.25 7.55
N ARG A 256 -7.25 5.65 6.53
CA ARG A 256 -8.72 5.74 6.62
C ARG A 256 -9.39 4.38 6.75
N GLY A 257 -8.97 3.40 5.94
CA GLY A 257 -9.56 2.07 5.91
C GLY A 257 -9.30 1.27 7.18
N SER A 258 -8.07 1.28 7.66
CA SER A 258 -7.69 0.62 8.91
C SER A 258 -8.34 1.28 10.12
N LYS A 259 -8.42 2.62 10.13
CA LYS A 259 -9.18 3.35 11.16
C LYS A 259 -10.64 2.91 11.20
N TYR A 260 -11.29 2.90 10.02
CA TYR A 260 -12.68 2.48 9.93
C TYR A 260 -12.88 1.03 10.40
N ALA A 261 -11.96 0.11 10.02
CA ALA A 261 -12.02 -1.28 10.43
C ALA A 261 -11.79 -1.47 11.94
N ALA A 262 -10.90 -0.68 12.55
CA ALA A 262 -10.66 -0.71 13.99
C ALA A 262 -11.86 -0.15 14.80
N GLU A 263 -12.52 0.90 14.31
CA GLU A 263 -13.71 1.51 14.92
C GLU A 263 -15.01 0.73 14.63
N ASN A 264 -15.05 -0.07 13.55
CA ASN A 264 -16.20 -0.90 13.13
C ASN A 264 -15.77 -2.37 12.96
N PRO A 265 -15.40 -3.06 14.05
CA PRO A 265 -14.73 -4.35 13.97
C PRO A 265 -15.62 -5.44 13.39
N LEU A 266 -15.04 -6.25 12.50
CA LEU A 266 -15.65 -7.45 11.93
C LEU A 266 -15.25 -8.72 12.68
N VAL A 267 -14.29 -8.60 13.59
CA VAL A 267 -13.77 -9.69 14.43
C VAL A 267 -13.67 -9.22 15.88
N ASP A 268 -13.71 -10.16 16.81
CA ASP A 268 -13.47 -9.90 18.22
C ASP A 268 -11.97 -9.74 18.48
N PHE A 269 -11.50 -8.53 18.73
CA PHE A 269 -10.08 -8.25 18.97
C PHE A 269 -9.51 -8.98 20.20
N ASN A 270 -10.35 -9.36 21.19
CA ASN A 270 -9.89 -10.16 22.33
C ASN A 270 -9.43 -11.57 21.92
N LYS A 271 -9.84 -12.04 20.74
CA LYS A 271 -9.42 -13.31 20.16
C LYS A 271 -8.24 -13.18 19.20
N VAL A 272 -7.79 -11.97 18.92
CA VAL A 272 -6.64 -11.72 18.04
C VAL A 272 -5.36 -11.90 18.85
N LYS A 273 -4.61 -12.97 18.54
CA LYS A 273 -3.30 -13.25 19.12
C LYS A 273 -2.23 -12.30 18.57
N LEU A 274 -2.26 -12.03 17.28
CA LEU A 274 -1.32 -11.12 16.61
C LEU A 274 -1.97 -10.56 15.35
N LEU A 275 -1.83 -9.26 15.12
CA LEU A 275 -2.02 -8.62 13.83
C LEU A 275 -0.65 -8.30 13.24
N CYS A 276 -0.40 -8.76 12.02
CA CYS A 276 0.82 -8.52 11.26
C CYS A 276 0.48 -7.70 10.01
N ASN A 277 0.83 -6.43 10.02
CA ASN A 277 0.71 -5.54 8.88
C ASN A 277 1.96 -5.65 8.01
N ILE A 278 1.80 -5.78 6.70
CA ILE A 278 2.89 -5.90 5.73
C ILE A 278 2.78 -4.74 4.75
N ASP A 279 3.82 -3.93 4.71
CA ASP A 279 3.82 -2.73 3.89
C ASP A 279 5.24 -2.49 3.35
N MET A 280 5.35 -2.25 2.03
CA MET A 280 6.63 -2.17 1.31
C MET A 280 7.49 -3.43 1.45
N PHE A 281 7.15 -4.49 0.70
CA PHE A 281 7.71 -5.84 0.89
C PHE A 281 8.52 -6.37 -0.32
N CYS A 282 9.16 -5.45 -1.07
CA CYS A 282 10.14 -5.76 -2.12
C CYS A 282 11.57 -5.44 -1.66
N GLY A 283 12.57 -5.97 -2.35
CA GLY A 283 13.99 -5.75 -2.03
C GLY A 283 14.39 -6.51 -0.77
N GLY A 284 14.83 -5.79 0.25
CA GLY A 284 15.12 -6.38 1.55
C GLY A 284 16.56 -6.83 1.75
N ASP A 285 17.50 -6.38 0.93
CA ASP A 285 18.93 -6.70 1.04
C ASP A 285 19.58 -6.13 2.31
N GLU A 286 18.94 -5.14 2.96
CA GLU A 286 19.37 -4.61 4.27
C GLU A 286 18.60 -5.22 5.45
N GLY A 287 17.60 -6.08 5.25
CA GLY A 287 16.84 -6.76 6.30
C GLY A 287 15.41 -6.27 6.46
N LEU A 288 14.82 -6.53 7.64
CA LEU A 288 13.46 -6.13 8.01
C LEU A 288 13.46 -5.07 9.08
N MET A 289 12.56 -4.10 8.97
CA MET A 289 12.18 -3.20 10.04
C MET A 289 10.83 -3.64 10.62
N VAL A 290 10.74 -3.69 11.95
CA VAL A 290 9.52 -4.10 12.66
C VAL A 290 9.09 -2.97 13.57
N PHE A 291 7.97 -2.34 13.25
CA PHE A 291 7.36 -1.29 14.07
C PHE A 291 6.47 -1.87 15.15
N ASN A 292 6.31 -1.12 16.22
CA ASN A 292 5.68 -1.53 17.47
C ASN A 292 6.32 -2.80 18.08
N ALA A 293 7.62 -3.00 17.85
CA ALA A 293 8.36 -4.16 18.33
C ALA A 293 8.72 -4.11 19.84
N ASN A 294 8.62 -2.94 20.46
CA ASN A 294 9.14 -2.67 21.82
C ASN A 294 8.03 -2.60 22.89
N SER A 295 6.74 -2.62 22.51
CA SER A 295 5.65 -2.59 23.50
C SER A 295 5.60 -3.88 24.32
N THR A 296 5.00 -3.83 25.49
CA THR A 296 4.85 -5.01 26.36
C THR A 296 4.14 -6.16 25.66
N GLU A 297 3.14 -5.84 24.82
CA GLU A 297 2.29 -6.80 24.13
C GLU A 297 2.99 -7.43 22.94
N THR A 298 3.84 -6.69 22.23
CA THR A 298 4.43 -7.12 20.95
C THR A 298 5.89 -7.55 21.04
N LYS A 299 6.62 -7.12 22.07
CA LYS A 299 8.02 -7.53 22.29
C LYS A 299 8.23 -9.06 22.27
N PRO A 300 7.34 -9.90 22.86
CA PRO A 300 7.50 -11.36 22.78
C PRO A 300 7.49 -11.88 21.32
N TYR A 301 6.71 -11.28 20.43
CA TYR A 301 6.67 -11.66 19.00
C TYR A 301 7.94 -11.23 18.27
N PHE A 302 8.48 -10.07 18.60
CA PHE A 302 9.77 -9.64 18.04
C PHE A 302 10.91 -10.56 18.49
N GLU A 303 10.96 -10.95 19.77
CA GLU A 303 11.96 -11.93 20.26
C GLU A 303 11.76 -13.31 19.62
N GLN A 304 10.51 -13.74 19.38
CA GLN A 304 10.23 -14.95 18.62
C GLN A 304 10.74 -14.84 17.18
N LEU A 305 10.53 -13.70 16.50
CA LEU A 305 11.02 -13.46 15.15
C LEU A 305 12.56 -13.54 15.09
N LYS A 306 13.26 -12.99 16.09
CA LYS A 306 14.72 -13.13 16.23
C LYS A 306 15.16 -14.59 16.37
N ALA A 307 14.48 -15.34 17.23
CA ALA A 307 14.80 -16.75 17.44
C ALA A 307 14.55 -17.61 16.17
N ILE A 308 13.54 -17.27 15.38
CA ILE A 308 13.28 -17.88 14.06
C ILE A 308 14.43 -17.55 13.11
N ASN A 309 14.83 -16.28 13.05
CA ASN A 309 15.93 -15.81 12.20
C ASN A 309 17.26 -16.50 12.51
N GLU A 310 17.59 -16.63 13.79
CA GLU A 310 18.82 -17.33 14.25
C GLU A 310 18.86 -18.80 13.81
N LYS A 311 17.69 -19.47 13.78
CA LYS A 311 17.57 -20.86 13.34
C LYS A 311 17.57 -21.02 11.81
N SER A 312 17.17 -20.01 11.08
CA SER A 312 17.03 -20.07 9.62
C SER A 312 18.35 -20.03 8.85
N HIS A 313 19.48 -19.76 9.52
CA HIS A 313 20.80 -19.52 8.92
C HIS A 313 20.83 -18.33 7.92
N ALA A 314 19.77 -17.57 7.80
CA ALA A 314 19.67 -16.46 6.86
C ALA A 314 20.41 -15.21 7.34
N ALA A 315 20.73 -15.12 8.64
CA ALA A 315 21.44 -14.01 9.28
C ALA A 315 20.89 -12.62 8.92
N LEU A 316 19.57 -12.53 8.76
CA LEU A 316 18.89 -11.31 8.33
C LEU A 316 18.96 -10.23 9.40
N ASN A 317 19.12 -8.99 9.01
CA ASN A 317 19.11 -7.86 9.93
C ASN A 317 17.67 -7.51 10.32
N LEU A 318 17.35 -7.58 11.62
CA LEU A 318 16.06 -7.20 12.17
C LEU A 318 16.18 -5.93 13.00
N ARG A 319 15.51 -4.86 12.59
CA ARG A 319 15.55 -3.55 13.27
C ARG A 319 14.22 -3.25 13.96
N PRO A 320 14.18 -3.23 15.32
CA PRO A 320 12.97 -2.85 16.04
C PRO A 320 12.74 -1.34 15.97
N ARG A 321 11.47 -0.94 15.97
CA ARG A 321 10.98 0.43 16.09
C ARG A 321 9.84 0.51 17.08
N ASP A 322 9.68 1.69 17.66
CA ASP A 322 8.51 2.00 18.47
C ASP A 322 7.27 2.15 17.60
N ASN A 323 6.10 2.18 18.25
CA ASN A 323 4.85 2.40 17.55
C ASN A 323 4.78 3.82 16.96
N SER A 324 4.27 3.93 15.75
CA SER A 324 4.07 5.24 15.09
C SER A 324 2.91 5.15 14.07
N PRO A 325 2.20 6.27 13.80
CA PRO A 325 1.09 6.30 12.85
C PRO A 325 1.58 6.37 11.39
N ASN A 326 2.40 5.42 10.99
CA ASN A 326 3.04 5.36 9.68
C ASN A 326 2.62 4.18 8.82
N SER A 327 1.71 3.34 9.29
CA SER A 327 0.98 2.32 8.53
C SER A 327 -0.20 1.77 9.35
N ASP A 328 -0.99 0.87 8.78
CA ASP A 328 -2.31 0.42 9.23
C ASP A 328 -2.36 -0.27 10.59
N HIS A 329 -1.24 -0.86 11.07
CA HIS A 329 -1.16 -1.48 12.39
C HIS A 329 -1.49 -0.51 13.53
N PHE A 330 -1.30 0.80 13.29
CA PHE A 330 -1.38 1.83 14.33
C PHE A 330 -2.73 1.84 15.04
N TRP A 331 -3.83 1.83 14.31
CA TRP A 331 -5.15 1.88 14.91
C TRP A 331 -5.51 0.64 15.71
N PHE A 332 -5.02 -0.53 15.29
CA PHE A 332 -5.27 -1.81 15.97
C PHE A 332 -4.42 -2.01 17.22
N SER A 333 -3.28 -1.31 17.35
CA SER A 333 -2.40 -1.41 18.51
C SER A 333 -3.06 -1.01 19.84
N ASN A 334 -4.22 -0.34 19.79
CA ASN A 334 -5.03 -0.04 20.96
C ASN A 334 -5.96 -1.19 21.39
N TYR A 335 -6.10 -2.23 20.57
CA TYR A 335 -7.09 -3.28 20.75
C TYR A 335 -6.47 -4.69 20.83
N CYS A 336 -5.38 -4.93 20.14
CA CYS A 336 -4.70 -6.23 20.09
C CYS A 336 -3.20 -6.06 19.79
N PRO A 337 -2.37 -7.09 20.09
CA PRO A 337 -0.96 -7.08 19.70
C PRO A 337 -0.83 -6.89 18.19
N SER A 338 -0.22 -5.79 17.75
CA SER A 338 -0.14 -5.40 16.34
C SER A 338 1.27 -4.95 16.00
N ILE A 339 1.88 -5.57 15.00
CA ILE A 339 3.20 -5.20 14.46
C ILE A 339 3.06 -4.80 13.00
N PHE A 340 4.00 -3.99 12.54
CA PHE A 340 4.15 -3.68 11.13
C PHE A 340 5.56 -4.06 10.66
N ILE A 341 5.64 -4.78 9.55
CA ILE A 341 6.88 -5.28 8.95
C ILE A 341 7.04 -4.67 7.57
N LEU A 342 8.21 -4.05 7.33
CA LEU A 342 8.66 -3.63 6.01
C LEU A 342 10.07 -4.15 5.71
N THR A 343 10.40 -4.26 4.43
CA THR A 343 11.76 -4.56 3.97
C THR A 343 12.61 -3.30 3.88
N MET A 344 13.93 -3.44 4.13
CA MET A 344 14.89 -2.34 4.02
C MET A 344 15.87 -2.58 2.87
N GLY A 345 16.37 -1.51 2.26
CA GLY A 345 17.35 -1.58 1.17
C GLY A 345 16.75 -1.39 -0.21
N GLN A 346 17.56 -1.58 -1.23
CA GLN A 346 17.25 -1.38 -2.64
C GLN A 346 17.06 -2.74 -3.36
N PRO A 347 16.48 -2.78 -4.57
CA PRO A 347 16.04 -1.65 -5.38
C PRO A 347 14.51 -1.47 -5.38
N TYR A 348 14.05 -0.24 -5.30
CA TYR A 348 12.69 0.15 -5.68
C TYR A 348 12.72 1.52 -6.38
N GLY A 349 11.69 1.85 -7.18
CA GLY A 349 11.67 3.02 -8.04
C GLY A 349 11.59 4.37 -7.34
N GLY A 350 11.33 4.36 -6.04
CA GLY A 350 11.17 5.56 -5.21
C GLY A 350 9.81 5.60 -4.51
N TYR A 351 9.75 6.36 -3.41
CA TYR A 351 8.53 6.52 -2.61
C TYR A 351 7.60 7.55 -3.27
N HIS A 352 6.34 7.17 -3.54
CA HIS A 352 5.35 8.00 -4.24
C HIS A 352 5.88 8.56 -5.58
N ASP A 353 6.46 7.67 -6.37
CA ASP A 353 7.14 8.01 -7.61
C ASP A 353 6.58 7.18 -8.79
N PRO A 354 6.42 7.77 -9.98
CA PRO A 354 6.01 7.03 -11.18
C PRO A 354 6.96 5.88 -11.59
N ASN A 355 8.18 5.85 -11.05
CA ASN A 355 9.15 4.78 -11.28
C ASN A 355 9.01 3.60 -10.29
N ASP A 356 8.07 3.65 -9.35
CA ASP A 356 7.75 2.50 -8.48
C ASP A 356 6.96 1.46 -9.28
N THR A 357 7.66 0.74 -10.15
CA THR A 357 7.10 -0.23 -11.10
C THR A 357 7.40 -1.67 -10.69
N CYS A 358 6.65 -2.62 -11.25
CA CYS A 358 6.85 -4.06 -11.00
C CYS A 358 8.25 -4.54 -11.39
N GLU A 359 8.86 -3.96 -12.43
CA GLU A 359 10.21 -4.29 -12.88
C GLU A 359 11.27 -3.91 -11.84
N GLY A 360 11.03 -2.80 -11.09
CA GLY A 360 11.90 -2.34 -10.01
C GLY A 360 11.73 -3.12 -8.71
N CYS A 361 10.65 -3.91 -8.58
CA CYS A 361 10.30 -4.62 -7.36
C CYS A 361 11.04 -5.96 -7.25
N GLY A 362 12.19 -5.98 -6.59
CA GLY A 362 13.01 -7.18 -6.37
C GLY A 362 12.39 -8.13 -5.33
N LEU A 363 12.43 -9.44 -5.59
CA LEU A 363 11.92 -10.48 -4.67
C LEU A 363 13.05 -11.38 -4.15
N GLY A 364 14.29 -10.89 -4.07
CA GLY A 364 15.48 -11.70 -3.74
C GLY A 364 15.38 -12.38 -2.36
N HIS A 365 14.89 -11.69 -1.35
CA HIS A 365 14.74 -12.19 0.02
C HIS A 365 13.29 -12.49 0.40
N TYR A 366 12.36 -12.38 -0.54
CA TYR A 366 10.93 -12.56 -0.28
C TYR A 366 10.61 -13.88 0.44
N ASN A 367 11.16 -14.98 -0.05
CA ASN A 367 10.88 -16.31 0.50
C ASN A 367 11.38 -16.46 1.94
N ASP A 368 12.55 -15.93 2.26
CA ASP A 368 13.12 -16.00 3.62
C ASP A 368 12.25 -15.21 4.59
N TYR A 369 11.85 -14.00 4.22
CA TYR A 369 11.01 -13.14 5.04
C TYR A 369 9.59 -13.71 5.22
N LEU A 370 8.99 -14.18 4.13
CA LEU A 370 7.66 -14.79 4.21
C LEU A 370 7.67 -16.03 5.10
N LYS A 371 8.68 -16.89 4.99
CA LYS A 371 8.85 -18.07 5.84
C LYS A 371 8.94 -17.70 7.32
N MET A 372 9.68 -16.63 7.66
CA MET A 372 9.76 -16.14 9.03
C MET A 372 8.39 -15.66 9.55
N ILE A 373 7.63 -14.96 8.74
CA ILE A 373 6.28 -14.47 9.08
C ILE A 373 5.32 -15.66 9.26
N LEU A 374 5.36 -16.67 8.40
CA LEU A 374 4.54 -17.88 8.50
C LEU A 374 4.86 -18.66 9.80
N GLN A 375 6.14 -18.83 10.13
CA GLN A 375 6.55 -19.49 11.38
C GLN A 375 6.13 -18.66 12.61
N LEU A 376 6.20 -17.34 12.56
CA LEU A 376 5.69 -16.46 13.63
C LEU A 376 4.17 -16.68 13.83
N ALA A 377 3.43 -16.92 12.76
CA ALA A 377 2.00 -17.22 12.78
C ALA A 377 1.67 -18.67 13.16
N GLY A 378 2.67 -19.50 13.43
CA GLY A 378 2.48 -20.92 13.77
C GLY A 378 2.18 -21.81 12.57
N ILE A 379 2.59 -21.39 11.36
CA ILE A 379 2.45 -22.16 10.12
C ILE A 379 3.82 -22.81 9.84
N GLU A 380 3.89 -24.12 9.98
CA GLU A 380 5.07 -24.90 9.62
C GLU A 380 5.06 -25.20 8.11
N GLN A 381 6.22 -25.07 7.46
CA GLN A 381 6.43 -25.39 6.05
C GLN A 381 7.35 -26.58 5.89
#